data_df85e977018c49b5f24cc73b7a301ddb
#
_entry.id   df85e977018c49b5f24cc73b7a301ddb
#
_cell.length_a   1.000
_cell.length_b   1.000
_cell.length_c   1.000
_cell.angle_alpha   90.00
_cell.angle_beta   90.00
_cell.angle_gamma   90.00
#
_symmetry.space_group_name_H-M   'P 1'
#
loop_
_entity.id
_entity.type
_entity.pdbx_description
1 polymer ?
#
loop_
_entity_poly.entity_id
_entity_poly.type
_entity_poly.pdbx_seq_one_letter_code
_entity_poly.pdbx_strand_id
1 'polypeptide(L)'
;MASKPARKVLVSAAAIGATFLCAGCGGHVARGAWPLPNADLEGTRAAAGSSIDAHDVARLEARWRFRLTAKPSFAGLFASTPVADRDTVYAQDLQSNVFALDRSSGRVRWAHLYHARNEGPNGLALADGRVYGATDSDAFALTASTGKQLWSRHLTSASEQFVDVAPMPWKGLVFVGTVGYQPFGRGAIYALDAATGAVRWKFQTVEHPWPHPLDAGGGGIWYPVSIDSLGRLYAGTANPTPWGGTPQLPNGAAFPGPVPYTDSLVVLDARTGRLLWHDQVTPHDVRDYDFEATPILATVSGRRVVLGAGKGGRVISWDRRTKERLWTAVVGVHRNDLGPLPRRRVTVCPGLLGGVETPMAYAAGRLFVPVVDLCAWGSAIAHENVTSLDFSTARGRIAALDAATGHTVWERRLPSPVFGCATVSNDVVFTATYDGTVYALAARDGATLWQTRMRAGVNGCPAVSGDLLLVGAGVGFSPELVAFGLH
;
A
#
# COMPACT_ATOMS: atom_id res chain seq x y z
N MET A 1 16.38 87.29 16.97
CA MET A 1 15.70 86.24 17.72
C MET A 1 15.82 84.94 16.92
N ALA A 2 16.64 84.05 17.42
CA ALA A 2 17.13 82.91 16.68
C ALA A 2 16.24 81.65 17.00
N SER A 3 15.76 81.00 15.97
CA SER A 3 15.09 79.68 16.08
C SER A 3 16.12 78.57 15.85
N LYS A 4 16.21 77.64 16.83
CA LYS A 4 17.04 76.43 16.75
C LYS A 4 16.32 75.32 15.97
N PRO A 5 17.07 74.51 15.20
CA PRO A 5 16.47 73.39 14.47
C PRO A 5 16.32 72.12 15.35
N ALA A 6 15.22 71.40 15.13
CA ALA A 6 14.91 70.11 15.78
C ALA A 6 15.78 68.96 15.23
N ARG A 7 16.41 68.21 16.13
CA ARG A 7 17.11 66.94 15.83
C ARG A 7 16.07 65.82 15.61
N LYS A 8 16.14 65.17 14.43
CA LYS A 8 15.45 63.89 14.18
C LYS A 8 16.23 62.75 14.83
N VAL A 9 15.60 62.04 15.74
CA VAL A 9 16.10 60.78 16.30
C VAL A 9 15.62 59.64 15.40
N LEU A 10 16.55 58.95 14.76
CA LEU A 10 16.27 57.67 14.08
C LEU A 10 16.19 56.57 15.15
N VAL A 11 15.03 55.97 15.29
CA VAL A 11 14.86 54.73 16.07
C VAL A 11 14.98 53.56 15.11
N SER A 12 16.10 52.86 15.23
CA SER A 12 16.27 51.54 14.54
C SER A 12 15.44 50.50 15.26
N ALA A 13 14.43 49.98 14.61
CA ALA A 13 13.70 48.78 15.07
C ALA A 13 14.53 47.54 14.70
N ALA A 14 15.15 46.93 15.69
CA ALA A 14 15.73 45.59 15.56
C ALA A 14 14.56 44.56 15.67
N ALA A 15 14.27 43.89 14.56
CA ALA A 15 13.35 42.76 14.56
C ALA A 15 14.08 41.54 15.17
N ILE A 16 13.72 41.22 16.42
CA ILE A 16 14.12 39.95 17.05
C ILE A 16 13.19 38.87 16.50
N GLY A 17 13.70 38.09 15.57
CA GLY A 17 13.05 36.86 15.10
C GLY A 17 13.08 35.80 16.20
N ALA A 18 11.98 35.62 16.91
CA ALA A 18 11.80 34.50 17.82
C ALA A 18 11.57 33.25 17.02
N THR A 19 12.62 32.43 16.84
CA THR A 19 12.52 31.06 16.36
C THR A 19 11.90 30.22 17.47
N PHE A 20 10.62 29.92 17.36
CA PHE A 20 9.98 28.90 18.18
C PHE A 20 10.53 27.52 17.76
N LEU A 21 11.46 26.99 18.50
CA LEU A 21 11.84 25.59 18.47
C LEU A 21 10.70 24.78 19.09
N CYS A 22 9.87 24.19 18.24
CA CYS A 22 8.92 23.17 18.65
C CYS A 22 9.69 21.88 18.94
N ALA A 23 10.09 21.66 20.19
CA ALA A 23 10.62 20.39 20.66
C ALA A 23 9.43 19.45 20.87
N GLY A 24 9.27 18.45 19.99
CA GLY A 24 8.38 17.32 20.19
C GLY A 24 7.32 17.10 19.12
N CYS A 25 7.71 16.70 17.92
CA CYS A 25 6.85 16.01 16.96
C CYS A 25 7.71 15.19 16.00
N GLY A 26 7.40 13.89 15.89
CA GLY A 26 7.72 12.99 14.80
C GLY A 26 9.12 13.07 14.19
N GLY A 27 9.86 11.98 14.17
CA GLY A 27 11.17 11.93 13.53
C GLY A 27 11.12 12.56 12.14
N HIS A 28 11.95 13.59 11.91
CA HIS A 28 12.11 14.18 10.59
C HIS A 28 12.63 13.10 9.64
N VAL A 29 11.78 12.65 8.70
CA VAL A 29 12.26 11.86 7.55
C VAL A 29 13.35 12.68 6.87
N ALA A 30 14.58 12.15 6.80
CA ALA A 30 15.67 12.82 6.12
C ALA A 30 15.25 13.10 4.67
N ARG A 31 15.48 14.33 4.18
CA ARG A 31 15.18 14.67 2.77
C ARG A 31 15.77 13.61 1.86
N GLY A 32 14.94 13.03 0.99
CA GLY A 32 15.34 12.00 0.05
C GLY A 32 15.35 10.57 0.60
N ALA A 33 14.85 10.29 1.80
CA ALA A 33 14.62 8.93 2.28
C ALA A 33 13.22 8.43 1.89
N TRP A 34 13.07 7.10 1.86
CA TRP A 34 11.79 6.39 1.70
C TRP A 34 11.70 5.30 2.78
N PRO A 35 11.48 5.67 4.05
CA PRO A 35 11.65 4.75 5.17
C PRO A 35 10.46 3.81 5.40
N LEU A 36 9.29 4.13 4.87
CA LEU A 36 8.04 3.37 5.06
C LEU A 36 7.54 2.81 3.73
N PRO A 37 6.74 1.74 3.75
CA PRO A 37 6.24 1.10 2.52
C PRO A 37 5.53 2.06 1.56
N ASN A 38 4.82 3.06 2.12
CA ASN A 38 4.06 4.05 1.36
C ASN A 38 4.59 5.48 1.56
N ALA A 39 5.89 5.64 1.71
CA ALA A 39 6.65 6.89 1.93
C ALA A 39 6.48 7.46 3.35
N ASP A 40 5.27 7.64 3.81
CA ASP A 40 4.90 8.33 5.06
C ASP A 40 3.80 7.58 5.84
N LEU A 41 3.45 8.10 7.00
CA LEU A 41 2.40 7.54 7.85
C LEU A 41 0.99 7.77 7.28
N GLU A 42 0.83 8.77 6.45
CA GLU A 42 -0.41 9.12 5.79
C GLU A 42 -0.71 8.26 4.55
N GLY A 43 0.26 7.45 4.11
CA GLY A 43 0.12 6.53 2.99
C GLY A 43 0.10 7.23 1.63
N THR A 44 0.71 8.40 1.50
CA THR A 44 0.57 9.24 0.31
C THR A 44 1.31 8.73 -0.92
N ARG A 45 2.34 7.91 -0.76
CA ARG A 45 3.26 7.47 -1.81
C ARG A 45 3.83 8.62 -2.64
N ALA A 46 4.05 9.77 -1.98
CA ALA A 46 4.66 10.96 -2.55
C ALA A 46 6.05 11.18 -1.97
N ALA A 47 7.05 11.23 -2.84
CA ALA A 47 8.45 11.37 -2.44
C ALA A 47 8.75 12.78 -1.94
N ALA A 48 9.10 12.92 -0.67
CA ALA A 48 9.52 14.20 -0.10
C ALA A 48 10.99 14.49 -0.44
N GLY A 49 11.24 15.64 -1.08
CA GLY A 49 12.60 16.11 -1.37
C GLY A 49 13.35 15.31 -2.44
N SER A 50 12.63 14.68 -3.36
CA SER A 50 13.19 14.08 -4.55
C SER A 50 13.67 15.13 -5.55
N SER A 51 14.76 14.82 -6.28
CA SER A 51 15.26 15.61 -7.40
C SER A 51 14.70 15.18 -8.75
N ILE A 52 13.91 14.10 -8.80
CA ILE A 52 13.32 13.58 -10.05
C ILE A 52 12.02 14.33 -10.32
N ASP A 53 11.96 15.04 -11.43
CA ASP A 53 10.81 15.77 -11.93
C ASP A 53 10.61 15.55 -13.45
N ALA A 54 9.59 16.18 -14.03
CA ALA A 54 9.27 16.04 -15.46
C ALA A 54 10.35 16.60 -16.41
N HIS A 55 11.22 17.52 -15.93
CA HIS A 55 12.29 18.06 -16.73
C HIS A 55 13.43 17.04 -16.89
N ASP A 56 13.76 16.32 -15.82
CA ASP A 56 14.95 15.46 -15.75
C ASP A 56 14.65 13.96 -15.90
N VAL A 57 13.42 13.53 -15.72
CA VAL A 57 13.03 12.10 -15.67
C VAL A 57 13.42 11.31 -16.92
N ALA A 58 13.49 11.96 -18.10
CA ALA A 58 13.92 11.33 -19.34
C ALA A 58 15.39 10.87 -19.31
N ARG A 59 16.19 11.38 -18.35
CA ARG A 59 17.62 11.04 -18.17
C ARG A 59 17.85 9.90 -17.18
N LEU A 60 16.76 9.27 -16.68
CA LEU A 60 16.90 8.14 -15.76
C LEU A 60 17.56 6.95 -16.44
N GLU A 61 18.67 6.49 -15.87
CA GLU A 61 19.41 5.30 -16.28
C GLU A 61 19.68 4.37 -15.10
N ALA A 62 19.83 3.06 -15.41
CA ALA A 62 20.14 2.07 -14.39
C ALA A 62 21.54 2.31 -13.80
N ARG A 63 21.60 2.72 -12.53
CA ARG A 63 22.84 2.90 -11.77
C ARG A 63 23.43 1.58 -11.32
N TRP A 64 22.56 0.70 -10.80
CA TRP A 64 22.94 -0.64 -10.38
C TRP A 64 21.75 -1.60 -10.45
N ARG A 65 22.08 -2.90 -10.46
CA ARG A 65 21.12 -4.00 -10.45
C ARG A 65 21.55 -5.02 -9.42
N PHE A 66 20.62 -5.40 -8.54
CA PHE A 66 20.79 -6.48 -7.58
C PHE A 66 19.93 -7.66 -8.03
N ARG A 67 20.53 -8.82 -8.29
CA ARG A 67 19.82 -10.03 -8.73
C ARG A 67 19.39 -10.85 -7.54
N LEU A 68 18.15 -11.33 -7.57
CA LEU A 68 17.62 -12.30 -6.64
C LEU A 68 17.77 -13.70 -7.24
N THR A 69 18.17 -14.67 -6.43
CA THR A 69 18.53 -16.02 -6.90
C THR A 69 17.60 -17.12 -6.39
N ALA A 70 16.61 -16.80 -5.56
CA ALA A 70 15.66 -17.77 -5.04
C ALA A 70 14.67 -18.25 -6.12
N LYS A 71 14.03 -19.40 -5.88
CA LYS A 71 12.99 -19.92 -6.78
C LYS A 71 11.69 -19.12 -6.61
N PRO A 72 11.14 -18.52 -7.68
CA PRO A 72 9.92 -17.72 -7.57
C PRO A 72 8.69 -18.58 -7.27
N SER A 73 7.73 -17.99 -6.55
CA SER A 73 6.35 -18.46 -6.44
C SER A 73 5.53 -18.04 -7.67
N PHE A 74 4.22 -18.29 -7.67
CA PHE A 74 3.34 -17.78 -8.74
C PHE A 74 3.26 -16.23 -8.72
N ALA A 75 3.32 -15.61 -7.54
CA ALA A 75 3.38 -14.15 -7.36
C ALA A 75 4.75 -13.55 -7.74
N GLY A 76 5.71 -14.40 -8.09
CA GLY A 76 7.08 -14.01 -8.37
C GLY A 76 8.02 -14.20 -7.19
N LEU A 77 9.09 -13.44 -7.15
CA LEU A 77 10.07 -13.42 -6.07
C LEU A 77 10.17 -12.06 -5.38
N PHE A 78 9.56 -11.03 -5.94
CA PHE A 78 9.60 -9.67 -5.41
C PHE A 78 8.25 -8.99 -5.62
N ALA A 79 7.55 -8.71 -4.53
CA ALA A 79 6.27 -8.00 -4.52
C ALA A 79 6.25 -6.81 -3.53
N SER A 80 7.33 -6.62 -2.78
CA SER A 80 7.44 -5.56 -1.77
C SER A 80 7.80 -4.20 -2.37
N THR A 81 7.55 -3.13 -1.61
CA THR A 81 8.15 -1.81 -1.85
C THR A 81 9.55 -1.79 -1.21
N PRO A 82 10.62 -1.48 -1.94
CA PRO A 82 11.91 -1.22 -1.31
C PRO A 82 11.84 0.00 -0.39
N VAL A 83 12.53 -0.05 0.75
CA VAL A 83 12.66 1.12 1.63
C VAL A 83 14.10 1.58 1.67
N ALA A 84 14.32 2.87 1.93
CA ALA A 84 15.66 3.44 1.91
C ALA A 84 15.82 4.52 2.98
N ASP A 85 16.97 4.49 3.63
CA ASP A 85 17.49 5.62 4.37
C ASP A 85 18.49 6.43 3.50
N ARG A 86 19.34 7.22 4.14
CA ARG A 86 20.31 8.08 3.44
C ARG A 86 21.32 7.28 2.61
N ASP A 87 21.79 6.16 3.12
CA ASP A 87 22.97 5.45 2.62
C ASP A 87 22.69 3.99 2.25
N THR A 88 21.53 3.46 2.59
CA THR A 88 21.19 2.05 2.44
C THR A 88 19.80 1.87 1.83
N VAL A 89 19.69 0.95 0.88
CA VAL A 89 18.42 0.42 0.36
C VAL A 89 18.17 -0.92 1.00
N TYR A 90 16.97 -1.11 1.55
CA TYR A 90 16.56 -2.38 2.12
C TYR A 90 15.46 -3.00 1.26
N ALA A 91 15.58 -4.28 1.01
CA ALA A 91 14.64 -5.05 0.20
C ALA A 91 14.31 -6.38 0.89
N GLN A 92 13.07 -6.82 0.73
CA GLN A 92 12.63 -8.15 1.16
C GLN A 92 12.10 -8.92 -0.04
N ASP A 93 12.56 -10.16 -0.21
CA ASP A 93 12.03 -11.05 -1.24
C ASP A 93 10.84 -11.89 -0.71
N LEU A 94 10.19 -12.67 -1.60
CA LEU A 94 9.09 -13.57 -1.22
C LEU A 94 9.56 -14.92 -0.63
N GLN A 95 10.84 -15.02 -0.24
CA GLN A 95 11.35 -16.00 0.71
C GLN A 95 11.61 -15.37 2.08
N SER A 96 11.04 -14.19 2.31
CA SER A 96 11.18 -13.36 3.51
C SER A 96 12.63 -12.94 3.81
N ASN A 97 13.58 -13.18 2.88
CA ASN A 97 14.97 -12.78 3.06
C ASN A 97 15.08 -11.26 2.98
N VAL A 98 15.89 -10.70 3.86
CA VAL A 98 16.13 -9.25 3.95
C VAL A 98 17.56 -8.94 3.50
N PHE A 99 17.67 -7.96 2.61
CA PHE A 99 18.94 -7.47 2.07
C PHE A 99 19.10 -5.99 2.37
N ALA A 100 20.25 -5.60 2.91
CA ALA A 100 20.67 -4.21 2.98
C ALA A 100 21.74 -3.97 1.93
N LEU A 101 21.48 -3.04 1.04
CA LEU A 101 22.33 -2.73 -0.10
C LEU A 101 22.91 -1.33 0.05
N ASP A 102 24.17 -1.17 -0.30
CA ASP A 102 24.77 0.16 -0.43
C ASP A 102 24.01 0.98 -1.48
N ARG A 103 23.51 2.13 -1.11
CA ARG A 103 22.64 2.95 -1.95
C ARG A 103 23.31 3.39 -3.26
N SER A 104 24.62 3.64 -3.23
CA SER A 104 25.38 4.13 -4.39
C SER A 104 25.75 3.03 -5.38
N SER A 105 26.01 1.82 -4.90
CA SER A 105 26.59 0.72 -5.70
C SER A 105 25.72 -0.53 -5.81
N GLY A 106 24.66 -0.67 -5.01
CA GLY A 106 23.84 -1.87 -4.94
C GLY A 106 24.56 -3.10 -4.32
N ARG A 107 25.76 -2.92 -3.76
CA ARG A 107 26.49 -4.02 -3.10
C ARG A 107 25.82 -4.37 -1.78
N VAL A 108 25.75 -5.67 -1.50
CA VAL A 108 25.20 -6.16 -0.23
C VAL A 108 26.10 -5.73 0.93
N ARG A 109 25.53 -4.99 1.89
CA ARG A 109 26.15 -4.64 3.17
C ARG A 109 25.97 -5.79 4.16
N TRP A 110 24.74 -6.32 4.23
CA TRP A 110 24.38 -7.52 4.97
C TRP A 110 23.12 -8.15 4.38
N ALA A 111 22.92 -9.43 4.69
CA ALA A 111 21.69 -10.17 4.41
C ALA A 111 21.28 -11.00 5.62
N HIS A 112 19.96 -11.07 5.86
CA HIS A 112 19.36 -11.97 6.85
C HIS A 112 18.38 -12.90 6.11
N LEU A 113 18.71 -14.20 6.08
CA LEU A 113 18.01 -15.17 5.26
C LEU A 113 17.06 -16.00 6.12
N TYR A 114 15.77 -15.83 5.92
CA TYR A 114 14.73 -16.60 6.60
C TYR A 114 14.39 -17.89 5.86
N HIS A 115 14.46 -17.88 4.51
CA HIS A 115 14.01 -18.98 3.64
C HIS A 115 12.55 -19.40 3.93
N ALA A 116 11.74 -18.49 4.43
CA ALA A 116 10.33 -18.66 4.71
C ALA A 116 9.51 -18.06 3.57
N ARG A 117 8.79 -18.93 2.85
CA ARG A 117 7.99 -18.50 1.70
C ARG A 117 6.88 -17.56 2.14
N ASN A 118 6.69 -16.47 1.41
CA ASN A 118 5.62 -15.52 1.56
C ASN A 118 4.95 -15.32 0.18
N GLU A 119 3.68 -15.06 0.13
CA GLU A 119 2.96 -14.85 -1.14
C GLU A 119 2.85 -13.36 -1.51
N GLY A 120 3.08 -12.48 -0.55
CA GLY A 120 3.08 -11.02 -0.72
C GLY A 120 1.68 -10.40 -0.76
N PRO A 121 1.65 -9.08 -0.77
CA PRO A 121 2.76 -8.13 -0.79
C PRO A 121 3.40 -7.95 0.60
N ASN A 122 4.52 -8.58 0.86
CA ASN A 122 5.30 -8.35 2.08
C ASN A 122 6.09 -7.02 2.03
N GLY A 123 7.05 -6.80 2.91
CA GLY A 123 7.95 -5.65 2.87
C GLY A 123 8.48 -5.22 4.21
N LEU A 124 9.21 -4.12 4.18
CA LEU A 124 9.95 -3.60 5.32
C LEU A 124 9.52 -2.19 5.68
N ALA A 125 9.82 -1.79 6.92
CA ALA A 125 9.76 -0.40 7.37
C ALA A 125 10.95 -0.08 8.26
N LEU A 126 11.39 1.18 8.22
CA LEU A 126 12.53 1.67 8.98
C LEU A 126 12.06 2.64 10.06
N ALA A 127 12.49 2.42 11.30
CA ALA A 127 12.35 3.40 12.37
C ALA A 127 13.39 3.13 13.46
N ASP A 128 13.89 4.18 14.09
CA ASP A 128 14.75 4.15 15.28
C ASP A 128 15.94 3.18 15.17
N GLY A 129 16.61 3.14 14.01
CA GLY A 129 17.75 2.27 13.74
C GLY A 129 17.39 0.79 13.58
N ARG A 130 16.14 0.47 13.35
CA ARG A 130 15.62 -0.88 13.14
C ARG A 130 14.98 -1.04 11.77
N VAL A 131 15.04 -2.27 11.27
CA VAL A 131 14.27 -2.78 10.12
C VAL A 131 13.19 -3.68 10.66
N TYR A 132 11.94 -3.34 10.44
CA TYR A 132 10.78 -4.17 10.75
C TYR A 132 10.31 -4.88 9.49
N GLY A 133 9.98 -6.15 9.60
CA GLY A 133 9.46 -6.97 8.53
C GLY A 133 8.66 -8.14 9.07
N ALA A 134 8.20 -9.00 8.18
CA ALA A 134 7.51 -10.23 8.53
C ALA A 134 7.92 -11.39 7.62
N THR A 135 7.85 -12.62 8.17
CA THR A 135 7.76 -13.86 7.41
C THR A 135 6.29 -14.16 7.15
N ASP A 136 5.97 -15.34 6.66
CA ASP A 136 4.58 -15.80 6.51
C ASP A 136 3.83 -15.95 7.84
N SER A 137 4.54 -16.04 8.97
CA SER A 137 3.94 -16.33 10.28
C SER A 137 4.41 -15.42 11.42
N ASP A 138 5.56 -14.77 11.26
CA ASP A 138 6.22 -14.02 12.31
C ASP A 138 6.50 -12.58 11.90
N ALA A 139 6.22 -11.61 12.78
CA ALA A 139 6.81 -10.28 12.66
C ALA A 139 8.18 -10.26 13.34
N PHE A 140 9.12 -9.46 12.80
CA PHE A 140 10.47 -9.35 13.34
C PHE A 140 11.01 -7.92 13.33
N ALA A 141 12.06 -7.71 14.14
CA ALA A 141 12.90 -6.53 14.03
C ALA A 141 14.37 -6.91 13.92
N LEU A 142 15.08 -6.25 13.01
CA LEU A 142 16.53 -6.36 12.85
C LEU A 142 17.19 -5.02 13.16
N THR A 143 18.47 -5.05 13.58
CA THR A 143 19.30 -3.86 13.64
C THR A 143 19.60 -3.38 12.22
N ALA A 144 19.29 -2.15 11.88
CA ALA A 144 19.46 -1.62 10.51
C ALA A 144 20.91 -1.66 10.03
N SER A 145 21.90 -1.43 10.92
CA SER A 145 23.32 -1.40 10.57
C SER A 145 23.95 -2.78 10.34
N THR A 146 23.42 -3.85 10.94
CA THR A 146 24.06 -5.18 10.93
C THR A 146 23.17 -6.33 10.49
N GLY A 147 21.85 -6.14 10.40
CA GLY A 147 20.91 -7.22 10.13
C GLY A 147 20.72 -8.23 11.29
N LYS A 148 21.31 -7.94 12.46
CA LYS A 148 21.14 -8.82 13.63
C LYS A 148 19.69 -8.76 14.11
N GLN A 149 19.04 -9.93 14.29
CA GLN A 149 17.69 -10.02 14.80
C GLN A 149 17.64 -9.57 16.26
N LEU A 150 16.73 -8.64 16.56
CA LEU A 150 16.47 -8.13 17.90
C LEU A 150 15.35 -8.93 18.57
N TRP A 151 14.28 -9.21 17.83
CA TRP A 151 13.16 -10.05 18.26
C TRP A 151 12.43 -10.65 17.05
N SER A 152 11.71 -11.73 17.29
CA SER A 152 10.69 -12.32 16.41
C SER A 152 9.45 -12.62 17.23
N ARG A 153 8.27 -12.44 16.63
CA ARG A 153 6.97 -12.65 17.27
C ARG A 153 6.04 -13.43 16.34
N HIS A 154 5.68 -14.63 16.76
CA HIS A 154 4.68 -15.45 16.07
C HIS A 154 3.28 -14.81 16.21
N LEU A 155 2.55 -14.66 15.08
CA LEU A 155 1.26 -13.98 15.01
C LEU A 155 0.12 -14.87 14.52
N THR A 156 0.43 -15.89 13.74
CA THR A 156 -0.59 -16.79 13.17
C THR A 156 -1.04 -17.81 14.21
N SER A 157 -2.32 -18.19 14.17
CA SER A 157 -2.93 -19.13 15.12
C SER A 157 -3.65 -20.29 14.45
N ALA A 158 -3.67 -20.30 13.11
CA ALA A 158 -4.29 -21.33 12.29
C ALA A 158 -3.43 -21.58 11.04
N SER A 159 -3.52 -22.76 10.46
CA SER A 159 -2.76 -23.15 9.26
C SER A 159 -3.06 -22.29 8.03
N GLU A 160 -4.27 -21.72 7.97
CA GLU A 160 -4.74 -20.89 6.87
C GLU A 160 -4.66 -19.38 7.22
N GLN A 161 -3.75 -18.99 8.10
CA GLN A 161 -3.50 -17.61 8.48
C GLN A 161 -2.03 -17.25 8.19
N PHE A 162 -1.82 -16.09 7.57
CA PHE A 162 -0.52 -15.63 7.10
C PHE A 162 -0.26 -14.17 7.48
N VAL A 163 1.00 -13.76 7.40
CA VAL A 163 1.43 -12.36 7.49
C VAL A 163 2.03 -11.94 6.15
N ASP A 164 1.25 -11.24 5.33
CA ASP A 164 1.64 -10.84 3.98
C ASP A 164 1.74 -9.32 3.82
N VAL A 165 1.97 -8.59 4.90
CA VAL A 165 1.96 -7.14 4.90
C VAL A 165 3.24 -6.56 5.53
N ALA A 166 3.73 -5.45 4.96
CA ALA A 166 4.82 -4.71 5.57
C ALA A 166 4.37 -4.07 6.89
N PRO A 167 5.15 -4.22 8.00
CA PRO A 167 4.83 -3.58 9.27
C PRO A 167 4.86 -2.06 9.20
N MET A 168 4.06 -1.39 10.05
CA MET A 168 4.03 0.07 10.15
C MET A 168 4.44 0.52 11.56
N PRO A 169 5.66 1.08 11.74
CA PRO A 169 6.12 1.59 13.03
C PRO A 169 5.52 2.97 13.34
N TRP A 170 5.13 3.18 14.61
CA TRP A 170 4.65 4.47 15.10
C TRP A 170 4.79 4.59 16.62
N LYS A 171 5.55 5.59 17.09
CA LYS A 171 5.69 5.99 18.53
C LYS A 171 5.85 4.81 19.50
N GLY A 172 6.82 3.94 19.23
CA GLY A 172 7.13 2.78 20.08
C GLY A 172 6.23 1.56 19.88
N LEU A 173 5.31 1.62 18.92
CA LEU A 173 4.48 0.50 18.47
C LEU A 173 4.85 0.12 17.02
N VAL A 174 4.55 -1.13 16.67
CA VAL A 174 4.61 -1.63 15.28
C VAL A 174 3.29 -2.33 14.99
N PHE A 175 2.60 -1.88 13.94
CA PHE A 175 1.34 -2.48 13.51
C PHE A 175 1.60 -3.48 12.39
N VAL A 176 0.98 -4.65 12.52
CA VAL A 176 1.10 -5.75 11.56
C VAL A 176 -0.28 -6.36 11.37
N GLY A 177 -0.67 -6.61 10.13
CA GLY A 177 -1.89 -7.34 9.79
C GLY A 177 -1.65 -8.81 9.58
N THR A 178 -2.70 -9.62 9.72
CA THR A 178 -2.74 -11.00 9.23
C THR A 178 -3.82 -11.14 8.18
N VAL A 179 -3.59 -12.06 7.26
CA VAL A 179 -4.55 -12.53 6.27
C VAL A 179 -5.03 -13.91 6.68
N GLY A 180 -6.22 -14.31 6.29
CA GLY A 180 -6.69 -15.64 6.58
C GLY A 180 -7.70 -16.14 5.56
N TYR A 181 -7.58 -17.43 5.25
CA TYR A 181 -8.51 -18.16 4.43
C TYR A 181 -9.33 -19.15 5.27
N GLN A 182 -10.30 -19.81 4.65
CA GLN A 182 -11.00 -20.91 5.26
C GLN A 182 -10.14 -22.19 5.30
N PRO A 183 -10.34 -23.11 6.26
CA PRO A 183 -11.14 -22.91 7.47
C PRO A 183 -10.33 -22.16 8.55
N PHE A 184 -11.01 -21.37 9.39
CA PHE A 184 -10.45 -20.73 10.60
C PHE A 184 -9.46 -19.57 10.42
N GLY A 185 -8.88 -19.33 9.23
CA GLY A 185 -7.99 -18.20 9.01
C GLY A 185 -8.76 -16.87 9.06
N ARG A 186 -8.56 -16.05 10.11
CA ARG A 186 -9.22 -14.77 10.28
C ARG A 186 -8.20 -13.64 10.33
N GLY A 187 -8.47 -12.58 9.58
CA GLY A 187 -7.65 -11.38 9.60
C GLY A 187 -7.66 -10.69 10.97
N ALA A 188 -6.56 -10.08 11.32
CA ALA A 188 -6.43 -9.26 12.51
C ALA A 188 -5.40 -8.16 12.33
N ILE A 189 -5.50 -7.11 13.12
CA ILE A 189 -4.46 -6.08 13.27
C ILE A 189 -3.85 -6.25 14.65
N TYR A 190 -2.54 -6.38 14.71
CA TYR A 190 -1.76 -6.43 15.94
C TYR A 190 -1.01 -5.12 16.14
N ALA A 191 -0.93 -4.64 17.37
CA ALA A 191 0.10 -3.70 17.80
C ALA A 191 1.12 -4.41 18.63
N LEU A 192 2.38 -4.32 18.22
CA LEU A 192 3.52 -4.89 18.93
C LEU A 192 4.33 -3.75 19.56
N ASP A 193 4.94 -4.03 20.69
CA ASP A 193 5.97 -3.16 21.27
C ASP A 193 7.18 -3.14 20.33
N ALA A 194 7.61 -1.98 19.89
CA ALA A 194 8.67 -1.83 18.90
C ALA A 194 10.05 -2.31 19.42
N ALA A 195 10.28 -2.30 20.72
CA ALA A 195 11.53 -2.72 21.32
C ALA A 195 11.62 -4.23 21.56
N THR A 196 10.51 -4.87 21.89
CA THR A 196 10.47 -6.25 22.40
C THR A 196 9.64 -7.22 21.54
N GLY A 197 8.81 -6.74 20.63
CA GLY A 197 7.86 -7.55 19.86
C GLY A 197 6.68 -8.06 20.69
N ALA A 198 6.51 -7.62 21.95
CA ALA A 198 5.38 -8.04 22.78
C ALA A 198 4.06 -7.50 22.23
N VAL A 199 3.03 -8.36 22.14
CA VAL A 199 1.69 -7.93 21.71
C VAL A 199 1.11 -6.98 22.77
N ARG A 200 0.75 -5.77 22.34
CA ARG A 200 0.09 -4.75 23.16
C ARG A 200 -1.42 -4.84 23.06
N TRP A 201 -1.92 -5.05 21.85
CA TRP A 201 -3.34 -5.31 21.59
C TRP A 201 -3.50 -6.05 20.25
N LYS A 202 -4.67 -6.66 20.07
CA LYS A 202 -5.13 -7.31 18.85
C LYS A 202 -6.56 -6.84 18.56
N PHE A 203 -6.84 -6.47 17.29
CA PHE A 203 -8.18 -6.24 16.78
C PHE A 203 -8.51 -7.34 15.76
N GLN A 204 -9.59 -8.08 15.97
CA GLN A 204 -10.04 -9.15 15.08
C GLN A 204 -11.04 -8.58 14.07
N THR A 205 -10.82 -8.83 12.77
CA THR A 205 -11.67 -8.29 11.70
C THR A 205 -12.94 -9.11 11.45
N VAL A 206 -12.95 -10.38 11.88
CA VAL A 206 -14.11 -11.26 11.86
C VAL A 206 -14.36 -11.75 13.28
N GLU A 207 -15.19 -11.03 14.05
CA GLU A 207 -15.43 -11.33 15.47
C GLU A 207 -16.48 -12.44 15.66
N HIS A 208 -17.57 -12.35 14.92
CA HIS A 208 -18.71 -13.27 15.06
C HIS A 208 -18.79 -14.20 13.86
N PRO A 209 -18.63 -15.52 14.08
CA PRO A 209 -18.82 -16.47 13.02
C PRO A 209 -20.30 -16.47 12.57
N TRP A 210 -20.52 -16.59 11.26
CA TRP A 210 -21.82 -16.84 10.68
C TRP A 210 -22.29 -18.29 10.92
N PRO A 211 -23.51 -18.70 10.47
CA PRO A 211 -24.09 -20.00 10.78
C PRO A 211 -23.24 -21.24 10.50
N HIS A 212 -22.23 -21.13 9.65
CA HIS A 212 -21.24 -22.17 9.41
C HIS A 212 -19.87 -21.75 9.97
N PRO A 213 -19.66 -21.79 11.30
CA PRO A 213 -18.49 -21.22 11.97
C PRO A 213 -17.16 -21.86 11.58
N LEU A 214 -17.18 -23.13 11.13
CA LEU A 214 -16.00 -23.84 10.66
C LEU A 214 -15.48 -23.29 9.31
N ASP A 215 -16.35 -22.61 8.56
CA ASP A 215 -15.99 -22.01 7.28
C ASP A 215 -15.67 -20.50 7.42
N ALA A 216 -15.88 -19.95 8.62
CA ALA A 216 -15.70 -18.51 8.87
C ALA A 216 -14.22 -18.10 8.83
N GLY A 217 -13.85 -17.27 7.87
CA GLY A 217 -12.52 -16.73 7.68
C GLY A 217 -12.55 -15.38 6.96
N GLY A 218 -11.39 -14.93 6.44
CA GLY A 218 -11.24 -13.69 5.70
C GLY A 218 -11.03 -12.46 6.57
N GLY A 219 -11.33 -11.29 6.03
CA GLY A 219 -11.10 -10.00 6.68
C GLY A 219 -9.61 -9.65 6.78
N GLY A 220 -8.78 -10.16 5.86
CA GLY A 220 -7.35 -9.98 5.84
C GLY A 220 -6.90 -8.51 5.72
N ILE A 221 -5.66 -8.27 6.09
CA ILE A 221 -4.98 -6.97 5.93
C ILE A 221 -3.83 -7.19 4.96
N TRP A 222 -4.04 -6.83 3.70
CA TRP A 222 -3.06 -7.04 2.62
C TRP A 222 -2.04 -5.92 2.49
N TYR A 223 -2.42 -4.69 2.85
CA TYR A 223 -1.56 -3.53 2.72
C TYR A 223 -1.38 -2.78 4.05
N PRO A 224 -0.26 -2.05 4.21
CA PRO A 224 0.05 -1.32 5.43
C PRO A 224 -1.05 -0.33 5.82
N VAL A 225 -1.24 -0.18 7.12
CA VAL A 225 -2.17 0.80 7.70
C VAL A 225 -1.62 2.22 7.58
N SER A 226 -2.51 3.22 7.59
CA SER A 226 -2.13 4.63 7.72
C SER A 226 -2.46 5.17 9.11
N ILE A 227 -1.70 6.16 9.58
CA ILE A 227 -1.85 6.69 10.94
C ILE A 227 -1.81 8.21 10.92
N ASP A 228 -2.80 8.85 11.52
CA ASP A 228 -2.82 10.30 11.60
C ASP A 228 -2.08 10.85 12.83
N SER A 229 -1.90 12.18 12.83
CA SER A 229 -1.24 12.89 13.92
C SER A 229 -1.95 12.77 15.28
N LEU A 230 -3.24 12.43 15.29
CA LEU A 230 -4.03 12.21 16.50
C LEU A 230 -3.91 10.77 17.03
N GLY A 231 -3.23 9.88 16.30
CA GLY A 231 -3.10 8.47 16.66
C GLY A 231 -4.33 7.64 16.31
N ARG A 232 -5.01 7.98 15.21
CA ARG A 232 -6.02 7.12 14.61
C ARG A 232 -5.38 6.31 13.50
N LEU A 233 -5.55 5.01 13.58
CA LEU A 233 -5.09 4.02 12.61
C LEU A 233 -6.23 3.75 11.64
N TYR A 234 -5.93 3.74 10.33
CA TYR A 234 -6.85 3.47 9.24
C TYR A 234 -6.37 2.24 8.48
N ALA A 235 -7.24 1.25 8.30
CA ALA A 235 -6.95 0.02 7.58
C ALA A 235 -8.07 -0.29 6.58
N GLY A 236 -7.69 -0.79 5.42
CA GLY A 236 -8.59 -1.51 4.53
C GLY A 236 -8.61 -3.00 4.92
N THR A 237 -9.74 -3.65 4.75
CA THR A 237 -9.90 -5.08 5.07
C THR A 237 -10.40 -5.87 3.86
N ALA A 238 -9.97 -7.12 3.79
CA ALA A 238 -10.36 -8.04 2.75
C ALA A 238 -11.78 -8.61 2.95
N ASN A 239 -12.22 -9.36 1.95
CA ASN A 239 -13.49 -10.07 1.87
C ASN A 239 -13.66 -11.11 2.98
N PRO A 240 -14.92 -11.58 3.23
CA PRO A 240 -15.15 -12.78 4.01
C PRO A 240 -14.78 -14.04 3.19
N THR A 241 -14.37 -15.10 3.86
CA THR A 241 -14.16 -16.41 3.21
C THR A 241 -15.02 -17.51 3.86
N PRO A 242 -15.68 -18.37 3.06
CA PRO A 242 -15.73 -18.41 1.58
C PRO A 242 -16.64 -17.30 1.03
N TRP A 243 -16.25 -16.63 -0.05
CA TRP A 243 -17.09 -15.62 -0.71
C TRP A 243 -17.97 -16.20 -1.82
N GLY A 244 -17.57 -17.32 -2.39
CA GLY A 244 -18.26 -17.98 -3.49
C GLY A 244 -19.59 -18.61 -3.08
N GLY A 245 -20.13 -19.44 -3.95
CA GLY A 245 -21.37 -20.18 -3.73
C GLY A 245 -21.24 -21.64 -4.08
N THR A 246 -22.22 -22.43 -3.63
CA THR A 246 -22.40 -23.84 -3.99
C THR A 246 -23.85 -24.08 -4.44
N PRO A 247 -24.17 -25.22 -5.05
CA PRO A 247 -25.57 -25.57 -5.33
C PRO A 247 -26.48 -25.52 -4.10
N GLN A 248 -25.95 -25.84 -2.92
CA GLN A 248 -26.65 -25.85 -1.64
C GLN A 248 -26.68 -24.47 -0.98
N LEU A 249 -25.59 -23.68 -1.14
CA LEU A 249 -25.39 -22.37 -0.56
C LEU A 249 -25.04 -21.36 -1.68
N PRO A 250 -26.02 -21.01 -2.55
CA PRO A 250 -25.74 -20.09 -3.66
C PRO A 250 -25.49 -18.67 -3.18
N ASN A 251 -24.70 -17.89 -3.94
CA ASN A 251 -24.36 -16.50 -3.64
C ASN A 251 -23.83 -16.30 -2.21
N GLY A 252 -22.88 -17.10 -1.78
CA GLY A 252 -22.25 -16.95 -0.47
C GLY A 252 -23.19 -17.12 0.71
N ALA A 253 -24.25 -17.94 0.59
CA ALA A 253 -25.25 -18.11 1.65
C ALA A 253 -24.69 -18.78 2.92
N ALA A 254 -23.41 -19.13 2.95
CA ALA A 254 -22.70 -19.47 4.19
C ALA A 254 -22.69 -18.30 5.19
N PHE A 255 -22.72 -17.05 4.70
CA PHE A 255 -22.85 -15.83 5.49
C PHE A 255 -23.99 -14.97 4.89
N PRO A 256 -25.23 -15.17 5.26
CA PRO A 256 -26.40 -14.62 4.56
C PRO A 256 -26.60 -13.10 4.72
N GLY A 257 -25.77 -12.42 5.44
CA GLY A 257 -25.84 -10.98 5.72
C GLY A 257 -24.49 -10.29 5.73
N PRO A 258 -24.45 -9.02 6.17
CA PRO A 258 -23.20 -8.29 6.35
C PRO A 258 -22.27 -8.99 7.33
N VAL A 259 -20.99 -9.02 7.02
CA VAL A 259 -19.94 -9.57 7.89
C VAL A 259 -18.98 -8.42 8.29
N PRO A 260 -19.27 -7.68 9.35
CA PRO A 260 -18.31 -6.69 9.84
C PRO A 260 -17.09 -7.42 10.45
N TYR A 261 -15.89 -7.03 10.19
CA TYR A 261 -15.42 -5.85 9.48
C TYR A 261 -14.69 -6.25 8.20
N THR A 262 -15.31 -7.04 7.33
CA THR A 262 -14.77 -7.39 6.00
C THR A 262 -15.10 -6.29 4.99
N ASP A 263 -14.34 -6.19 3.91
CA ASP A 263 -14.54 -5.23 2.81
C ASP A 263 -14.77 -3.80 3.30
N SER A 264 -14.00 -3.38 4.28
CA SER A 264 -14.29 -2.18 5.07
C SER A 264 -13.11 -1.24 5.18
N LEU A 265 -13.41 0.04 5.30
CA LEU A 265 -12.52 0.96 5.99
C LEU A 265 -12.73 0.82 7.50
N VAL A 266 -11.70 0.41 8.22
CA VAL A 266 -11.72 0.27 9.69
C VAL A 266 -10.82 1.34 10.31
N VAL A 267 -11.32 2.04 11.33
CA VAL A 267 -10.56 3.08 12.03
C VAL A 267 -10.48 2.78 13.52
N LEU A 268 -9.25 2.63 14.02
CA LEU A 268 -8.95 2.26 15.40
C LEU A 268 -8.20 3.39 16.12
N ASP A 269 -8.29 3.40 17.43
CA ASP A 269 -7.31 4.10 18.26
C ASP A 269 -5.99 3.30 18.25
N ALA A 270 -4.92 3.90 17.75
CA ALA A 270 -3.64 3.24 17.55
C ALA A 270 -2.97 2.76 18.85
N ARG A 271 -3.27 3.38 19.99
CA ARG A 271 -2.68 2.98 21.28
C ARG A 271 -3.40 1.81 21.94
N THR A 272 -4.72 1.71 21.71
CA THR A 272 -5.58 0.77 22.46
C THR A 272 -6.22 -0.31 21.60
N GLY A 273 -6.22 -0.16 20.26
CA GLY A 273 -6.92 -1.05 19.34
C GLY A 273 -8.45 -0.89 19.35
N ARG A 274 -8.98 0.08 20.13
CA ARG A 274 -10.44 0.30 20.22
C ARG A 274 -10.98 0.82 18.90
N LEU A 275 -12.04 0.18 18.39
CA LEU A 275 -12.76 0.65 17.22
C LEU A 275 -13.34 2.04 17.44
N LEU A 276 -13.03 2.97 16.54
CA LEU A 276 -13.59 4.32 16.53
C LEU A 276 -14.77 4.43 15.56
N TRP A 277 -14.65 3.85 14.39
CA TRP A 277 -15.71 3.69 13.40
C TRP A 277 -15.26 2.77 12.27
N HIS A 278 -16.20 2.34 11.45
CA HIS A 278 -15.96 1.61 10.21
C HIS A 278 -17.02 1.99 9.17
N ASP A 279 -16.72 1.69 7.92
CA ASP A 279 -17.67 1.76 6.81
C ASP A 279 -17.45 0.56 5.89
N GLN A 280 -18.43 -0.33 5.83
CA GLN A 280 -18.38 -1.53 4.98
C GLN A 280 -18.75 -1.14 3.54
N VAL A 281 -17.83 -1.35 2.62
CA VAL A 281 -18.00 -0.97 1.21
C VAL A 281 -18.80 -2.01 0.45
N THR A 282 -18.56 -3.30 0.74
CA THR A 282 -19.28 -4.43 0.15
C THR A 282 -19.91 -5.28 1.28
N PRO A 283 -21.16 -5.02 1.69
CA PRO A 283 -21.76 -5.68 2.86
C PRO A 283 -21.93 -7.20 2.74
N HIS A 284 -22.04 -7.72 1.54
CA HIS A 284 -22.15 -9.15 1.24
C HIS A 284 -21.37 -9.44 -0.05
N ASP A 285 -20.11 -9.78 0.11
CA ASP A 285 -19.24 -10.04 -1.03
C ASP A 285 -19.35 -11.49 -1.53
N VAL A 286 -19.50 -11.64 -2.84
CA VAL A 286 -19.54 -12.92 -3.58
C VAL A 286 -18.57 -12.92 -4.77
N ARG A 287 -17.57 -12.00 -4.77
CA ARG A 287 -16.69 -11.73 -5.93
C ARG A 287 -15.23 -11.56 -5.59
N ASP A 288 -14.88 -11.63 -4.31
CA ASP A 288 -13.52 -11.31 -3.83
C ASP A 288 -13.17 -9.82 -4.01
N TYR A 289 -14.06 -8.94 -3.54
CA TYR A 289 -13.93 -7.49 -3.71
C TYR A 289 -13.30 -6.82 -2.50
N ASP A 290 -12.13 -7.33 -2.07
CA ASP A 290 -11.34 -6.74 -1.00
C ASP A 290 -11.29 -5.22 -1.07
N PHE A 291 -11.55 -4.56 0.05
CA PHE A 291 -11.29 -3.14 0.22
C PHE A 291 -9.92 -2.95 0.87
N GLU A 292 -8.85 -3.22 0.15
CA GLU A 292 -7.53 -3.56 0.69
C GLU A 292 -6.45 -2.48 0.52
N ALA A 293 -6.57 -1.61 -0.48
CA ALA A 293 -5.53 -0.62 -0.73
C ALA A 293 -5.30 0.27 0.50
N THR A 294 -4.03 0.54 0.84
CA THR A 294 -3.68 1.43 1.96
C THR A 294 -4.51 2.71 1.91
N PRO A 295 -5.27 3.05 2.97
CA PRO A 295 -6.02 4.29 3.03
C PRO A 295 -5.08 5.51 3.03
N ILE A 296 -5.34 6.49 2.18
CA ILE A 296 -4.55 7.72 2.10
C ILE A 296 -5.20 8.79 2.96
N LEU A 297 -4.43 9.40 3.84
CA LEU A 297 -4.86 10.51 4.70
C LEU A 297 -4.40 11.82 4.09
N ALA A 298 -5.35 12.70 3.74
CA ALA A 298 -5.03 13.96 3.08
C ALA A 298 -5.82 15.14 3.67
N THR A 299 -5.37 16.34 3.34
CA THR A 299 -6.15 17.57 3.48
C THR A 299 -6.45 18.08 2.08
N VAL A 300 -7.72 18.08 1.70
CA VAL A 300 -8.21 18.49 0.39
C VAL A 300 -9.13 19.71 0.56
N SER A 301 -8.77 20.82 -0.05
CA SER A 301 -9.52 22.08 0.08
C SER A 301 -9.86 22.45 1.53
N GLY A 302 -8.89 22.27 2.45
CA GLY A 302 -9.05 22.55 3.89
C GLY A 302 -9.79 21.48 4.70
N ARG A 303 -10.32 20.43 4.05
CA ARG A 303 -11.04 19.33 4.69
C ARG A 303 -10.11 18.12 4.88
N ARG A 304 -10.07 17.57 6.08
CA ARG A 304 -9.33 16.31 6.35
C ARG A 304 -10.14 15.13 5.85
N VAL A 305 -9.60 14.40 4.88
CA VAL A 305 -10.24 13.25 4.26
C VAL A 305 -9.43 11.97 4.43
N VAL A 306 -10.09 10.81 4.30
CA VAL A 306 -9.46 9.54 4.00
C VAL A 306 -9.95 9.08 2.64
N LEU A 307 -9.02 8.60 1.81
CA LEU A 307 -9.26 8.08 0.46
C LEU A 307 -8.92 6.59 0.50
N GLY A 308 -9.83 5.75 0.02
CA GLY A 308 -9.63 4.30 -0.02
C GLY A 308 -10.19 3.70 -1.29
N ALA A 309 -9.70 2.51 -1.64
CA ALA A 309 -10.12 1.77 -2.82
C ALA A 309 -9.88 0.27 -2.64
N GLY A 310 -10.41 -0.54 -3.56
CA GLY A 310 -10.21 -1.98 -3.58
C GLY A 310 -10.62 -2.62 -4.91
N LYS A 311 -10.58 -3.95 -4.95
CA LYS A 311 -10.85 -4.80 -6.12
C LYS A 311 -12.19 -4.52 -6.80
N GLY A 312 -13.20 -4.06 -6.05
CA GLY A 312 -14.49 -3.64 -6.63
C GLY A 312 -14.42 -2.41 -7.55
N GLY A 313 -13.23 -1.83 -7.80
CA GLY A 313 -13.05 -0.68 -8.69
C GLY A 313 -13.75 0.60 -8.22
N ARG A 314 -13.99 0.71 -6.92
CA ARG A 314 -14.59 1.90 -6.29
C ARG A 314 -13.57 2.62 -5.45
N VAL A 315 -13.38 3.90 -5.76
CA VAL A 315 -12.54 4.84 -5.01
C VAL A 315 -13.48 5.73 -4.20
N ILE A 316 -13.27 5.80 -2.91
CA ILE A 316 -14.19 6.49 -2.00
C ILE A 316 -13.42 7.51 -1.16
N SER A 317 -14.02 8.67 -0.95
CA SER A 317 -13.54 9.68 -0.02
C SER A 317 -14.50 9.83 1.15
N TRP A 318 -13.97 9.88 2.38
CA TRP A 318 -14.73 10.18 3.58
C TRP A 318 -14.18 11.41 4.28
N ASP A 319 -15.09 12.20 4.87
CA ASP A 319 -14.71 13.25 5.82
C ASP A 319 -14.27 12.59 7.14
N ARG A 320 -13.04 12.83 7.58
CA ARG A 320 -12.49 12.23 8.81
C ARG A 320 -13.14 12.75 10.10
N ARG A 321 -13.90 13.86 10.05
CA ARG A 321 -14.62 14.43 11.17
C ARG A 321 -16.05 13.90 11.25
N THR A 322 -16.82 13.99 10.14
CA THR A 322 -18.23 13.55 10.10
C THR A 322 -18.37 12.05 9.84
N LYS A 323 -17.35 11.39 9.28
CA LYS A 323 -17.32 9.97 8.86
C LYS A 323 -18.20 9.66 7.64
N GLU A 324 -18.76 10.70 7.02
CA GLU A 324 -19.63 10.59 5.86
C GLU A 324 -18.81 10.39 4.57
N ARG A 325 -19.33 9.58 3.65
CA ARG A 325 -18.81 9.50 2.29
C ARG A 325 -19.06 10.83 1.58
N LEU A 326 -18.00 11.43 1.05
CA LEU A 326 -18.08 12.69 0.30
C LEU A 326 -18.38 12.42 -1.18
N TRP A 327 -17.72 11.42 -1.73
CA TRP A 327 -17.92 10.96 -3.10
C TRP A 327 -17.46 9.51 -3.26
N THR A 328 -17.99 8.87 -4.30
CA THR A 328 -17.54 7.56 -4.80
C THR A 328 -17.31 7.67 -6.29
N ALA A 329 -16.10 7.36 -6.74
CA ALA A 329 -15.73 7.26 -8.15
C ALA A 329 -15.63 5.79 -8.55
N VAL A 330 -16.04 5.49 -9.78
CA VAL A 330 -15.95 4.15 -10.37
C VAL A 330 -14.84 4.16 -11.43
N VAL A 331 -13.88 3.25 -11.32
CA VAL A 331 -12.72 3.16 -12.20
C VAL A 331 -12.57 1.76 -12.79
N GLY A 332 -12.12 1.69 -14.04
CA GLY A 332 -11.95 0.41 -14.73
C GLY A 332 -13.18 -0.04 -15.52
N VAL A 333 -13.22 -1.32 -15.85
CA VAL A 333 -14.33 -1.95 -16.59
C VAL A 333 -15.29 -2.59 -15.59
N HIS A 334 -16.59 -2.31 -15.71
CA HIS A 334 -17.64 -2.81 -14.84
C HIS A 334 -18.67 -3.64 -15.59
N ARG A 335 -18.91 -4.88 -15.11
CA ARG A 335 -19.91 -5.80 -15.66
C ARG A 335 -20.31 -6.85 -14.63
N ASN A 336 -21.59 -6.99 -14.34
CA ASN A 336 -22.12 -7.91 -13.34
C ASN A 336 -21.43 -7.80 -11.96
N ASP A 337 -21.01 -6.62 -11.61
CA ASP A 337 -20.23 -6.30 -10.40
C ASP A 337 -21.08 -5.94 -9.19
N LEU A 338 -22.40 -5.93 -9.33
CA LEU A 338 -23.37 -5.63 -8.27
C LEU A 338 -24.43 -6.71 -8.16
N GLY A 339 -24.99 -6.85 -6.96
CA GLY A 339 -26.12 -7.73 -6.66
C GLY A 339 -25.81 -9.22 -6.78
N PRO A 340 -26.81 -10.10 -6.65
CA PRO A 340 -26.67 -11.55 -6.76
C PRO A 340 -26.20 -11.97 -8.15
N LEU A 341 -25.36 -12.99 -8.22
CA LEU A 341 -24.98 -13.62 -9.49
C LEU A 341 -26.06 -14.62 -9.94
N PRO A 342 -26.28 -14.78 -11.25
CA PRO A 342 -27.17 -15.83 -11.77
C PRO A 342 -26.53 -17.22 -11.63
N ARG A 343 -27.34 -18.29 -11.67
CA ARG A 343 -26.81 -19.66 -11.63
C ARG A 343 -25.93 -20.00 -12.85
N ARG A 344 -26.24 -19.43 -14.03
CA ARG A 344 -25.37 -19.57 -15.22
C ARG A 344 -24.10 -18.75 -15.09
N ARG A 345 -23.04 -19.17 -15.75
CA ARG A 345 -21.78 -18.42 -15.85
C ARG A 345 -21.99 -17.08 -16.57
N VAL A 346 -21.45 -16.01 -15.99
CA VAL A 346 -21.40 -14.67 -16.58
C VAL A 346 -20.01 -14.08 -16.41
N THR A 347 -19.65 -13.17 -17.32
CA THR A 347 -18.43 -12.38 -17.13
C THR A 347 -18.65 -11.38 -16.02
N VAL A 348 -17.72 -11.32 -15.08
CA VAL A 348 -17.66 -10.36 -13.97
C VAL A 348 -16.45 -9.45 -14.16
N CYS A 349 -16.68 -8.16 -14.17
CA CYS A 349 -15.62 -7.14 -14.23
C CYS A 349 -15.92 -6.04 -13.19
N PRO A 350 -14.94 -5.67 -12.35
CA PRO A 350 -13.64 -6.30 -12.20
C PRO A 350 -13.77 -7.77 -11.81
N GLY A 351 -12.77 -8.60 -12.15
CA GLY A 351 -12.62 -9.95 -11.61
C GLY A 351 -11.87 -9.92 -10.28
N LEU A 352 -11.63 -11.09 -9.71
CA LEU A 352 -11.02 -11.23 -8.36
C LEU A 352 -9.58 -10.66 -8.21
N LEU A 353 -8.86 -10.42 -9.31
CA LEU A 353 -7.59 -9.68 -9.33
C LEU A 353 -7.72 -8.43 -10.22
N GLY A 354 -8.89 -7.83 -10.26
CA GLY A 354 -9.19 -6.63 -11.02
C GLY A 354 -9.47 -5.42 -10.12
N GLY A 355 -9.80 -4.28 -10.75
CA GLY A 355 -10.09 -3.05 -10.01
C GLY A 355 -8.85 -2.37 -9.46
N VAL A 356 -8.87 -1.93 -8.22
CA VAL A 356 -7.74 -1.27 -7.55
C VAL A 356 -7.07 -2.27 -6.61
N GLU A 357 -6.13 -3.01 -7.17
CA GLU A 357 -5.39 -4.09 -6.50
C GLU A 357 -4.21 -3.58 -5.67
N THR A 358 -3.69 -2.41 -5.98
CA THR A 358 -2.44 -1.93 -5.39
C THR A 358 -2.57 -0.48 -4.92
N PRO A 359 -1.69 -0.03 -3.99
CA PRO A 359 -1.78 1.31 -3.42
C PRO A 359 -1.79 2.44 -4.43
N MET A 360 -2.69 3.38 -4.20
CA MET A 360 -2.79 4.66 -4.88
C MET A 360 -1.69 5.63 -4.43
N ALA A 361 -1.55 6.77 -5.13
CA ALA A 361 -0.71 7.88 -4.67
C ALA A 361 -1.49 9.19 -4.67
N TYR A 362 -1.15 10.09 -3.75
CA TYR A 362 -1.76 11.41 -3.63
C TYR A 362 -0.73 12.52 -3.58
N ALA A 363 -0.87 13.50 -4.44
CA ALA A 363 -0.09 14.74 -4.42
C ALA A 363 -0.87 15.90 -5.01
N ALA A 364 -0.69 17.09 -4.46
CA ALA A 364 -1.19 18.36 -5.02
C ALA A 364 -2.69 18.33 -5.41
N GLY A 365 -3.54 17.72 -4.58
CA GLY A 365 -4.98 17.62 -4.84
C GLY A 365 -5.39 16.57 -5.87
N ARG A 366 -4.47 15.76 -6.35
CA ARG A 366 -4.68 14.67 -7.31
C ARG A 366 -4.49 13.31 -6.63
N LEU A 367 -5.38 12.39 -6.95
CA LEU A 367 -5.27 10.99 -6.58
C LEU A 367 -4.95 10.18 -7.84
N PHE A 368 -3.85 9.44 -7.83
CA PHE A 368 -3.42 8.59 -8.94
C PHE A 368 -3.75 7.14 -8.59
N VAL A 369 -4.63 6.55 -9.37
CA VAL A 369 -5.25 5.25 -9.10
C VAL A 369 -4.73 4.24 -10.12
N PRO A 370 -3.96 3.23 -9.70
CA PRO A 370 -3.61 2.09 -10.53
C PRO A 370 -4.84 1.18 -10.66
N VAL A 371 -5.19 0.80 -11.87
CA VAL A 371 -6.37 -0.02 -12.14
C VAL A 371 -5.98 -1.21 -13.00
N VAL A 372 -6.41 -2.38 -12.58
CA VAL A 372 -6.29 -3.64 -13.31
C VAL A 372 -7.62 -3.95 -14.01
N ASP A 373 -7.60 -3.91 -15.33
CA ASP A 373 -8.73 -4.33 -16.16
C ASP A 373 -8.59 -5.83 -16.47
N LEU A 374 -8.95 -6.65 -15.51
CA LEU A 374 -8.99 -8.10 -15.59
C LEU A 374 -10.37 -8.57 -15.17
N CYS A 375 -11.07 -9.22 -16.09
CA CYS A 375 -12.37 -9.83 -15.83
C CYS A 375 -12.19 -11.32 -15.49
N ALA A 376 -13.12 -11.85 -14.73
CA ALA A 376 -13.25 -13.27 -14.45
C ALA A 376 -14.63 -13.76 -14.90
N TRP A 377 -14.93 -15.00 -14.65
CA TRP A 377 -16.30 -15.50 -14.73
C TRP A 377 -16.83 -15.81 -13.33
N GLY A 378 -18.12 -15.67 -13.14
CA GLY A 378 -18.78 -15.99 -11.88
C GLY A 378 -20.17 -16.57 -12.10
N SER A 379 -20.68 -17.26 -11.08
CA SER A 379 -22.07 -17.69 -10.99
C SER A 379 -22.49 -17.82 -9.53
N ALA A 380 -23.79 -17.86 -9.27
CA ALA A 380 -24.33 -18.04 -7.92
C ALA A 380 -23.86 -19.31 -7.20
N ILE A 381 -23.36 -20.29 -7.95
CA ILE A 381 -22.98 -21.63 -7.46
C ILE A 381 -21.50 -21.94 -7.71
N ALA A 382 -20.71 -20.95 -8.15
CA ALA A 382 -19.28 -21.15 -8.39
C ALA A 382 -18.51 -21.02 -7.09
N HIS A 383 -17.65 -21.99 -6.81
CA HIS A 383 -16.55 -21.81 -5.88
C HIS A 383 -15.50 -20.87 -6.45
N GLU A 384 -14.66 -20.35 -5.58
CA GLU A 384 -13.46 -19.62 -5.89
C GLU A 384 -12.64 -20.34 -6.98
N ASN A 385 -12.45 -19.68 -8.09
CA ASN A 385 -11.72 -20.29 -9.19
C ASN A 385 -10.74 -19.30 -9.82
N VAL A 386 -9.55 -19.22 -9.23
CA VAL A 386 -8.44 -18.40 -9.74
C VAL A 386 -8.00 -18.83 -11.14
N THR A 387 -8.24 -20.09 -11.51
CA THR A 387 -7.85 -20.63 -12.83
C THR A 387 -8.67 -20.06 -13.99
N SER A 388 -9.75 -19.33 -13.69
CA SER A 388 -10.55 -18.66 -14.71
C SER A 388 -9.96 -17.33 -15.19
N LEU A 389 -8.85 -16.87 -14.61
CA LEU A 389 -8.20 -15.62 -14.97
C LEU A 389 -7.38 -15.79 -16.26
N ASP A 390 -7.65 -14.95 -17.25
CA ASP A 390 -6.87 -14.88 -18.47
C ASP A 390 -6.03 -13.59 -18.51
N PHE A 391 -4.80 -13.69 -18.01
CA PHE A 391 -3.84 -12.59 -17.99
C PHE A 391 -3.46 -12.09 -19.39
N SER A 392 -3.67 -12.88 -20.45
CA SER A 392 -3.38 -12.44 -21.82
C SER A 392 -4.34 -11.35 -22.30
N THR A 393 -5.56 -11.33 -21.77
CA THR A 393 -6.58 -10.31 -22.05
C THR A 393 -6.52 -9.13 -21.10
N ALA A 394 -5.81 -9.28 -19.98
CA ALA A 394 -5.71 -8.25 -18.95
C ALA A 394 -5.01 -6.99 -19.46
N ARG A 395 -5.50 -5.84 -19.05
CA ARG A 395 -4.95 -4.51 -19.34
C ARG A 395 -4.85 -3.73 -18.04
N GLY A 396 -4.21 -2.58 -18.12
CA GLY A 396 -4.13 -1.68 -17.00
C GLY A 396 -4.40 -0.24 -17.39
N ARG A 397 -4.56 0.60 -16.39
CA ARG A 397 -4.60 2.05 -16.54
C ARG A 397 -4.16 2.76 -15.29
N ILE A 398 -3.72 4.00 -15.45
CA ILE A 398 -3.65 4.96 -14.36
C ILE A 398 -4.75 5.97 -14.59
N ALA A 399 -5.63 6.14 -13.59
CA ALA A 399 -6.63 7.20 -13.57
C ALA A 399 -6.19 8.29 -12.58
N ALA A 400 -6.18 9.54 -13.02
CA ALA A 400 -5.98 10.68 -12.13
C ALA A 400 -7.32 11.29 -11.79
N LEU A 401 -7.66 11.28 -10.51
CA LEU A 401 -8.90 11.86 -10.00
C LEU A 401 -8.62 13.19 -9.29
N ASP A 402 -9.53 14.14 -9.42
CA ASP A 402 -9.58 15.29 -8.56
C ASP A 402 -10.00 14.83 -7.15
N ALA A 403 -9.16 15.04 -6.16
CA ALA A 403 -9.39 14.49 -4.82
C ALA A 403 -10.54 15.18 -4.07
N ALA A 404 -10.98 16.38 -4.49
CA ALA A 404 -12.10 17.07 -3.88
C ALA A 404 -13.45 16.53 -4.36
N THR A 405 -13.52 16.08 -5.62
CA THR A 405 -14.78 15.75 -6.29
C THR A 405 -14.90 14.31 -6.74
N GLY A 406 -13.78 13.59 -6.85
CA GLY A 406 -13.72 12.23 -7.42
C GLY A 406 -13.81 12.19 -8.94
N HIS A 407 -13.91 13.32 -9.62
CA HIS A 407 -13.99 13.35 -11.08
C HIS A 407 -12.65 12.95 -11.71
N THR A 408 -12.72 12.15 -12.79
CA THR A 408 -11.56 11.79 -13.58
C THR A 408 -11.05 13.02 -14.32
N VAL A 409 -9.78 13.34 -14.13
CA VAL A 409 -9.09 14.43 -14.83
C VAL A 409 -8.45 13.93 -16.10
N TRP A 410 -7.78 12.78 -16.00
CA TRP A 410 -7.25 12.06 -17.14
C TRP A 410 -7.15 10.57 -16.84
N GLU A 411 -7.05 9.76 -17.88
CA GLU A 411 -6.83 8.32 -17.81
C GLU A 411 -5.81 7.91 -18.86
N ARG A 412 -4.80 7.13 -18.44
CA ARG A 412 -3.82 6.53 -19.33
C ARG A 412 -3.96 5.02 -19.35
N ARG A 413 -4.36 4.45 -20.47
CA ARG A 413 -4.42 2.99 -20.69
C ARG A 413 -3.02 2.44 -20.94
N LEU A 414 -2.74 1.28 -20.35
CA LEU A 414 -1.48 0.56 -20.45
C LEU A 414 -1.74 -0.86 -21.00
N PRO A 415 -0.80 -1.42 -21.78
CA PRO A 415 -1.03 -2.69 -22.50
C PRO A 415 -1.05 -3.93 -21.60
N SER A 416 -0.60 -3.82 -20.34
CA SER A 416 -0.50 -4.91 -19.36
C SER A 416 -1.04 -4.46 -18.00
N PRO A 417 -1.48 -5.37 -17.11
CA PRO A 417 -2.01 -5.05 -15.79
C PRO A 417 -1.04 -4.22 -14.94
N VAL A 418 -1.59 -3.26 -14.18
CA VAL A 418 -0.81 -2.36 -13.31
C VAL A 418 -0.79 -2.94 -11.90
N PHE A 419 0.18 -3.80 -11.61
CA PHE A 419 0.45 -4.28 -10.25
C PHE A 419 1.58 -3.50 -9.55
N GLY A 420 2.23 -2.58 -10.25
CA GLY A 420 3.32 -1.75 -9.73
C GLY A 420 2.87 -0.45 -9.09
N CYS A 421 1.71 -0.39 -8.45
CA CYS A 421 1.22 0.78 -7.70
C CYS A 421 1.28 2.12 -8.47
N ALA A 422 0.90 3.20 -7.82
CA ALA A 422 1.26 4.56 -8.20
C ALA A 422 2.26 5.13 -7.18
N THR A 423 3.23 5.92 -7.62
CA THR A 423 4.22 6.61 -6.79
C THR A 423 4.51 7.97 -7.39
N VAL A 424 4.47 9.02 -6.60
CA VAL A 424 4.66 10.40 -7.09
C VAL A 424 6.01 10.97 -6.67
N SER A 425 6.67 11.63 -7.60
CA SER A 425 7.83 12.48 -7.36
C SER A 425 7.61 13.81 -8.07
N ASN A 426 7.46 14.87 -7.31
CA ASN A 426 7.14 16.20 -7.86
C ASN A 426 5.93 16.15 -8.79
N ASP A 427 6.10 16.37 -10.08
CA ASP A 427 5.09 16.35 -11.13
C ASP A 427 5.12 15.09 -12.02
N VAL A 428 5.78 14.01 -11.53
CA VAL A 428 5.89 12.72 -12.21
C VAL A 428 5.18 11.62 -11.41
N VAL A 429 4.41 10.79 -12.10
CA VAL A 429 3.79 9.57 -11.57
C VAL A 429 4.53 8.36 -12.12
N PHE A 430 5.14 7.58 -11.24
CA PHE A 430 5.74 6.29 -11.58
C PHE A 430 4.74 5.17 -11.36
N THR A 431 4.76 4.20 -12.26
CA THR A 431 4.04 2.93 -12.15
C THR A 431 4.77 1.84 -12.92
N ALA A 432 4.35 0.59 -12.72
CA ALA A 432 4.88 -0.52 -13.50
C ALA A 432 3.81 -1.57 -13.79
N THR A 433 4.02 -2.31 -14.85
CA THR A 433 3.08 -3.33 -15.33
C THR A 433 3.64 -4.75 -15.18
N TYR A 434 2.74 -5.71 -15.16
CA TYR A 434 3.04 -7.12 -14.97
C TYR A 434 3.98 -7.71 -16.03
N ASP A 435 4.04 -7.09 -17.22
CA ASP A 435 5.00 -7.47 -18.28
C ASP A 435 6.41 -6.91 -18.08
N GLY A 436 6.65 -6.16 -17.00
CA GLY A 436 7.95 -5.60 -16.65
C GLY A 436 8.21 -4.19 -17.17
N THR A 437 7.24 -3.51 -17.78
CA THR A 437 7.42 -2.13 -18.23
C THR A 437 7.22 -1.16 -17.07
N VAL A 438 8.20 -0.29 -16.85
CA VAL A 438 8.14 0.81 -15.88
C VAL A 438 7.86 2.11 -16.64
N TYR A 439 6.93 2.90 -16.14
CA TYR A 439 6.50 4.16 -16.74
C TYR A 439 6.74 5.33 -15.79
N ALA A 440 7.15 6.46 -16.36
CA ALA A 440 7.04 7.78 -15.76
C ALA A 440 6.04 8.60 -16.57
N LEU A 441 4.96 9.02 -15.94
CA LEU A 441 3.87 9.77 -16.55
C LEU A 441 3.84 11.18 -15.99
N ALA A 442 3.51 12.18 -16.82
CA ALA A 442 3.28 13.53 -16.34
C ALA A 442 2.01 13.57 -15.44
N ALA A 443 2.14 14.10 -14.23
CA ALA A 443 1.03 14.15 -13.28
C ALA A 443 -0.16 15.01 -13.77
N ARG A 444 0.10 15.99 -14.66
CA ARG A 444 -0.92 16.91 -15.18
C ARG A 444 -1.89 16.26 -16.18
N ASP A 445 -1.40 15.37 -17.06
CA ASP A 445 -2.14 14.88 -18.25
C ASP A 445 -1.91 13.39 -18.60
N GLY A 446 -1.05 12.68 -17.85
CA GLY A 446 -0.74 11.27 -18.09
C GLY A 446 0.14 10.99 -19.31
N ALA A 447 0.76 12.01 -19.92
CA ALA A 447 1.71 11.82 -21.00
C ALA A 447 2.91 11.01 -20.54
N THR A 448 3.38 10.05 -21.36
CA THR A 448 4.57 9.27 -21.04
C THR A 448 5.82 10.14 -21.21
N LEU A 449 6.55 10.37 -20.14
CA LEU A 449 7.81 11.13 -20.11
C LEU A 449 9.03 10.22 -20.27
N TRP A 450 8.94 9.01 -19.70
CA TRP A 450 10.00 8.00 -19.76
C TRP A 450 9.40 6.61 -19.56
N GLN A 451 10.03 5.61 -20.16
CA GLN A 451 9.71 4.22 -19.93
C GLN A 451 10.93 3.33 -20.13
N THR A 452 10.97 2.21 -19.40
CA THR A 452 11.98 1.18 -19.59
C THR A 452 11.38 -0.19 -19.33
N ARG A 453 12.09 -1.25 -19.77
CA ARG A 453 11.67 -2.63 -19.54
C ARG A 453 12.64 -3.34 -18.60
N MET A 454 12.10 -3.92 -17.53
CA MET A 454 12.80 -4.80 -16.62
C MET A 454 12.99 -6.19 -17.22
N ARG A 455 13.89 -6.99 -16.64
CA ARG A 455 14.14 -8.38 -17.08
C ARG A 455 13.08 -9.37 -16.59
N ALA A 456 12.30 -8.98 -15.61
CA ALA A 456 11.18 -9.74 -15.05
C ALA A 456 9.93 -8.84 -14.96
N GLY A 457 8.76 -9.43 -14.82
CA GLY A 457 7.53 -8.72 -14.58
C GLY A 457 7.52 -8.03 -13.21
N VAL A 458 6.74 -6.94 -13.09
CA VAL A 458 6.66 -6.17 -11.85
C VAL A 458 5.34 -6.44 -11.15
N ASN A 459 5.45 -6.90 -9.89
CA ASN A 459 4.35 -7.06 -8.92
C ASN A 459 4.67 -6.36 -7.60
N GLY A 460 5.63 -5.46 -7.59
CA GLY A 460 6.05 -4.65 -6.44
C GLY A 460 5.95 -3.17 -6.73
N CYS A 461 5.77 -2.40 -5.68
CA CYS A 461 5.61 -0.95 -5.81
C CYS A 461 6.97 -0.23 -5.97
N PRO A 462 7.13 0.68 -6.93
CA PRO A 462 8.29 1.54 -7.00
C PRO A 462 8.42 2.45 -5.77
N ALA A 463 9.65 2.75 -5.37
CA ALA A 463 9.95 3.76 -4.36
C ALA A 463 10.86 4.84 -4.94
N VAL A 464 10.73 6.08 -4.48
CA VAL A 464 11.60 7.18 -4.89
C VAL A 464 12.35 7.70 -3.68
N SER A 465 13.66 7.52 -3.68
CA SER A 465 14.54 7.99 -2.61
C SER A 465 15.56 9.00 -3.15
N GLY A 466 15.31 10.29 -2.92
CA GLY A 466 16.18 11.36 -3.40
C GLY A 466 16.25 11.42 -4.92
N ASP A 467 17.40 11.04 -5.46
CA ASP A 467 17.73 10.98 -6.89
C ASP A 467 17.54 9.58 -7.51
N LEU A 468 17.05 8.60 -6.74
CA LEU A 468 16.87 7.23 -7.20
C LEU A 468 15.40 6.82 -7.27
N LEU A 469 15.04 6.19 -8.38
CA LEU A 469 13.84 5.37 -8.53
C LEU A 469 14.24 3.91 -8.31
N LEU A 470 13.65 3.26 -7.31
CA LEU A 470 13.90 1.87 -6.94
C LEU A 470 12.74 1.00 -7.43
N VAL A 471 13.02 -0.02 -8.24
CA VAL A 471 11.99 -0.90 -8.80
C VAL A 471 12.38 -2.36 -8.61
N GLY A 472 11.55 -3.12 -7.91
CA GLY A 472 11.65 -4.58 -7.80
C GLY A 472 10.84 -5.26 -8.90
N ALA A 473 11.47 -6.16 -9.65
CA ALA A 473 10.83 -7.00 -10.65
C ALA A 473 11.04 -8.46 -10.28
N GLY A 474 9.97 -9.19 -10.03
CA GLY A 474 10.07 -10.55 -9.47
C GLY A 474 9.30 -11.61 -10.23
N VAL A 475 8.44 -11.27 -11.18
CA VAL A 475 7.58 -12.22 -11.89
C VAL A 475 8.30 -12.84 -13.07
N GLY A 476 8.39 -14.16 -13.09
CA GLY A 476 9.06 -14.92 -14.15
C GLY A 476 10.56 -15.08 -13.93
N PHE A 477 11.32 -15.10 -15.04
CA PHE A 477 12.76 -15.35 -15.01
C PHE A 477 13.55 -14.05 -14.75
N SER A 478 14.71 -14.19 -14.11
CA SER A 478 15.66 -13.09 -13.84
C SER A 478 15.13 -11.98 -12.91
N PRO A 479 14.63 -12.33 -11.72
CA PRO A 479 14.17 -11.34 -10.74
C PRO A 479 15.32 -10.43 -10.31
N GLU A 480 15.01 -9.12 -10.19
CA GLU A 480 16.01 -8.10 -9.88
C GLU A 480 15.39 -6.90 -9.15
N LEU A 481 16.20 -6.24 -8.33
CA LEU A 481 15.96 -4.89 -7.87
C LEU A 481 16.88 -3.94 -8.63
N VAL A 482 16.33 -2.90 -9.23
CA VAL A 482 17.09 -1.91 -10.01
C VAL A 482 16.92 -0.52 -9.39
N ALA A 483 18.02 0.19 -9.24
CA ALA A 483 18.01 1.61 -8.98
C ALA A 483 18.27 2.37 -10.28
N PHE A 484 17.35 3.21 -10.66
CA PHE A 484 17.51 4.19 -11.74
C PHE A 484 17.83 5.55 -11.12
N GLY A 485 18.78 6.29 -11.68
CA GLY A 485 19.18 7.60 -11.19
C GLY A 485 19.47 8.58 -12.31
N LEU A 486 19.44 9.87 -11.99
CA LEU A 486 19.83 10.95 -12.91
C LEU A 486 21.36 10.99 -13.05
N HIS A 487 21.85 11.16 -14.26
CA HIS A 487 23.27 11.41 -14.56
C HIS A 487 23.63 12.88 -14.40
#